data_2986cc47dfbfee6578e8e33eae8ac984
#
_entry.id   2986cc47dfbfee6578e8e33eae8ac984
#
_cell.length_a   1.000
_cell.length_b   1.000
_cell.length_c   1.000
_cell.angle_alpha   90.00
_cell.angle_beta   90.00
_cell.angle_gamma   90.00
#
_symmetry.space_group_name_H-M   'P 1'
#
loop_
_entity.id
_entity.type
_entity.pdbx_description
1 polymer ?
#
loop_
_entity_poly.entity_id
_entity_poly.type
_entity_poly.pdbx_seq_one_letter_code
_entity_poly.pdbx_strand_id
1 'polypeptide(L)'
;MAAMQVLVIGASRGIGLEFVAQYRAAGAAVTATARDDTGLARLRDLGATALRLDMADAAGASALAWPIDGAAFDLVILNAGVYGPRTQGLQTPTQAEFDAVMHVNVLGAMRVLPQVLDSLAPNAVLAVLSSKMGSMGARASHTGWLYRASKAALNSVLKDASLALAGRAVCVCLHPGWVRTDMGGGEADLDVAESVRTLRATLAALGPADNGRFLNYDGSPLPW
;
A
#
# COMPACT_ATOMS: atom_id res chain seq x y z
N MET A 1 -1.43 -15.02 -23.84
CA MET A 1 -1.95 -13.84 -23.12
C MET A 1 -0.76 -13.05 -22.61
N ALA A 2 -0.82 -11.71 -22.61
CA ALA A 2 0.22 -10.87 -22.03
C ALA A 2 0.32 -11.14 -20.51
N ALA A 3 1.53 -11.03 -19.94
CA ALA A 3 1.72 -11.17 -18.51
C ALA A 3 1.06 -10.01 -17.76
N MET A 4 0.41 -10.30 -16.62
CA MET A 4 -0.17 -9.28 -15.73
C MET A 4 0.93 -8.28 -15.31
N GLN A 5 0.64 -6.99 -15.42
CA GLN A 5 1.56 -5.90 -15.05
C GLN A 5 1.23 -5.42 -13.63
N VAL A 6 2.17 -5.50 -12.71
CA VAL A 6 1.96 -5.15 -11.29
C VAL A 6 2.97 -4.11 -10.85
N LEU A 7 2.51 -3.03 -10.20
CA LEU A 7 3.36 -2.04 -9.53
C LEU A 7 3.19 -2.16 -8.01
N VAL A 8 4.29 -2.35 -7.29
CA VAL A 8 4.29 -2.38 -5.81
C VAL A 8 5.14 -1.25 -5.24
N ILE A 9 4.49 -0.28 -4.62
CA ILE A 9 5.14 0.86 -3.99
C ILE A 9 5.50 0.54 -2.53
N GLY A 10 6.81 0.54 -2.20
CA GLY A 10 7.31 0.20 -0.86
C GLY A 10 7.47 -1.29 -0.63
N ALA A 11 8.37 -1.92 -1.41
CA ALA A 11 8.53 -3.37 -1.47
C ALA A 11 9.89 -3.87 -0.94
N SER A 12 10.63 -3.07 -0.14
CA SER A 12 11.97 -3.46 0.33
C SER A 12 11.97 -4.63 1.33
N ARG A 13 10.83 -4.92 1.99
CA ARG A 13 10.68 -5.97 3.02
C ARG A 13 9.20 -6.28 3.30
N GLY A 14 8.96 -7.30 4.14
CA GLY A 14 7.64 -7.63 4.70
C GLY A 14 6.61 -7.87 3.60
N ILE A 15 5.40 -7.35 3.80
CA ILE A 15 4.24 -7.55 2.92
C ILE A 15 4.55 -7.12 1.47
N GLY A 16 5.20 -5.97 1.28
CA GLY A 16 5.52 -5.47 -0.05
C GLY A 16 6.48 -6.39 -0.82
N LEU A 17 7.53 -6.89 -0.16
CA LEU A 17 8.49 -7.84 -0.77
C LEU A 17 7.81 -9.17 -1.10
N GLU A 18 6.93 -9.64 -0.24
CA GLU A 18 6.18 -10.88 -0.45
C GLU A 18 5.19 -10.76 -1.61
N PHE A 19 4.53 -9.60 -1.79
CA PHE A 19 3.75 -9.37 -3.01
C PHE A 19 4.59 -9.54 -4.27
N VAL A 20 5.80 -8.97 -4.29
CA VAL A 20 6.72 -9.12 -5.42
C VAL A 20 7.05 -10.59 -5.64
N ALA A 21 7.43 -11.31 -4.60
CA ALA A 21 7.79 -12.74 -4.69
C ALA A 21 6.63 -13.58 -5.26
N GLN A 22 5.43 -13.43 -4.71
CA GLN A 22 4.27 -14.22 -5.14
C GLN A 22 3.75 -13.84 -6.53
N TYR A 23 3.77 -12.57 -6.93
CA TYR A 23 3.37 -12.17 -8.28
C TYR A 23 4.40 -12.61 -9.32
N ARG A 24 5.71 -12.50 -9.01
CA ARG A 24 6.78 -13.04 -9.88
C ARG A 24 6.67 -14.55 -10.05
N ALA A 25 6.45 -15.30 -8.96
CA ALA A 25 6.24 -16.74 -9.02
C ALA A 25 5.00 -17.14 -9.85
N ALA A 26 3.99 -16.27 -9.90
CA ALA A 26 2.81 -16.46 -10.74
C ALA A 26 3.00 -16.00 -12.20
N GLY A 27 4.20 -15.57 -12.62
CA GLY A 27 4.50 -15.16 -13.99
C GLY A 27 4.13 -13.71 -14.33
N ALA A 28 3.76 -12.88 -13.35
CA ALA A 28 3.50 -11.47 -13.59
C ALA A 28 4.79 -10.68 -13.87
N ALA A 29 4.72 -9.64 -14.68
CA ALA A 29 5.76 -8.62 -14.78
C ALA A 29 5.57 -7.63 -13.62
N VAL A 30 6.58 -7.54 -12.74
CA VAL A 30 6.49 -6.72 -11.52
C VAL A 30 7.49 -5.58 -11.59
N THR A 31 7.00 -4.36 -11.44
CA THR A 31 7.78 -3.17 -11.10
C THR A 31 7.59 -2.89 -9.62
N ALA A 32 8.68 -2.65 -8.88
CA ALA A 32 8.59 -2.46 -7.44
C ALA A 32 9.57 -1.39 -6.95
N THR A 33 9.21 -0.70 -5.86
CA THR A 33 10.02 0.40 -5.34
C THR A 33 10.64 0.09 -3.99
N ALA A 34 11.86 0.58 -3.77
CA ALA A 34 12.58 0.56 -2.50
C ALA A 34 13.36 1.87 -2.30
N ARG A 35 13.66 2.23 -1.03
CA ARG A 35 14.39 3.45 -0.69
C ARG A 35 15.90 3.32 -0.81
N ASP A 36 16.42 2.14 -0.53
CA ASP A 36 17.85 1.87 -0.36
C ASP A 36 18.34 0.77 -1.28
N ASP A 37 19.66 0.69 -1.43
CA ASP A 37 20.29 -0.27 -2.33
C ASP A 37 20.05 -1.72 -1.94
N THR A 38 19.96 -2.01 -0.65
CA THR A 38 19.65 -3.35 -0.14
C THR A 38 18.25 -3.80 -0.58
N GLY A 39 17.25 -2.91 -0.46
CA GLY A 39 15.91 -3.17 -0.94
C GLY A 39 15.87 -3.35 -2.45
N LEU A 40 16.56 -2.50 -3.20
CA LEU A 40 16.65 -2.58 -4.66
C LEU A 40 17.31 -3.90 -5.13
N ALA A 41 18.36 -4.34 -4.44
CA ALA A 41 19.01 -5.62 -4.74
C ALA A 41 18.04 -6.80 -4.55
N ARG A 42 17.33 -6.87 -3.41
CA ARG A 42 16.33 -7.90 -3.14
C ARG A 42 15.23 -7.96 -4.22
N LEU A 43 14.77 -6.81 -4.71
CA LEU A 43 13.77 -6.75 -5.77
C LEU A 43 14.29 -7.31 -7.08
N ARG A 44 15.55 -6.97 -7.44
CA ARG A 44 16.21 -7.50 -8.64
C ARG A 44 16.44 -9.02 -8.55
N ASP A 45 16.82 -9.52 -7.38
CA ASP A 45 17.01 -10.94 -7.13
C ASP A 45 15.72 -11.75 -7.33
N LEU A 46 14.56 -11.14 -7.06
CA LEU A 46 13.25 -11.70 -7.37
C LEU A 46 12.83 -11.52 -8.84
N GLY A 47 13.68 -10.91 -9.68
CA GLY A 47 13.41 -10.66 -11.08
C GLY A 47 12.40 -9.52 -11.33
N ALA A 48 12.23 -8.60 -10.39
CA ALA A 48 11.39 -7.41 -10.58
C ALA A 48 12.19 -6.23 -11.16
N THR A 49 11.52 -5.36 -11.91
CA THR A 49 12.06 -4.03 -12.24
C THR A 49 12.08 -3.19 -10.98
N ALA A 50 13.28 -2.87 -10.49
CA ALA A 50 13.45 -2.17 -9.21
C ALA A 50 13.69 -0.67 -9.43
N LEU A 51 12.83 0.17 -8.87
CA LEU A 51 12.89 1.62 -8.92
C LEU A 51 13.18 2.21 -7.53
N ARG A 52 14.03 3.24 -7.48
CA ARG A 52 14.28 3.97 -6.22
C ARG A 52 13.14 4.95 -5.97
N LEU A 53 12.54 4.83 -4.78
CA LEU A 53 11.51 5.77 -4.32
C LEU A 53 11.51 5.87 -2.80
N ASP A 54 11.64 7.08 -2.29
CA ASP A 54 11.32 7.43 -0.90
C ASP A 54 10.01 8.23 -0.87
N MET A 55 9.01 7.72 -0.17
CA MET A 55 7.70 8.39 -0.02
C MET A 55 7.79 9.73 0.72
N ALA A 56 8.84 9.93 1.52
CA ALA A 56 9.09 11.19 2.22
C ALA A 56 9.75 12.25 1.31
N ASP A 57 10.45 11.82 0.25
CA ASP A 57 11.11 12.73 -0.69
C ASP A 57 10.13 13.24 -1.74
N ALA A 58 9.93 14.57 -1.75
CA ALA A 58 9.02 15.21 -2.69
C ALA A 58 9.49 15.11 -4.15
N ALA A 59 10.79 15.26 -4.38
CA ALA A 59 11.38 15.21 -5.72
C ALA A 59 11.31 13.80 -6.29
N GLY A 60 11.72 12.78 -5.50
CA GLY A 60 11.65 11.39 -5.90
C GLY A 60 10.23 10.90 -6.17
N ALA A 61 9.26 11.29 -5.34
CA ALA A 61 7.87 10.93 -5.53
C ALA A 61 7.29 11.56 -6.82
N SER A 62 7.61 12.82 -7.08
CA SER A 62 7.15 13.54 -8.29
C SER A 62 7.80 13.01 -9.58
N ALA A 63 8.95 12.37 -9.49
CA ALA A 63 9.66 11.81 -10.64
C ALA A 63 9.20 10.37 -11.00
N LEU A 64 8.29 9.78 -10.23
CA LEU A 64 7.88 8.38 -10.45
C LEU A 64 7.21 8.15 -11.82
N ALA A 65 6.45 9.10 -12.34
CA ALA A 65 5.77 8.97 -13.63
C ALA A 65 6.74 8.66 -14.78
N TRP A 66 7.93 9.26 -14.76
CA TRP A 66 8.91 9.10 -15.83
C TRP A 66 9.38 7.64 -16.06
N PRO A 67 9.87 6.88 -15.03
CA PRO A 67 10.33 5.51 -15.23
C PRO A 67 9.22 4.48 -15.46
N ILE A 68 7.95 4.87 -15.29
CA ILE A 68 6.78 4.00 -15.54
C ILE A 68 5.96 4.45 -16.75
N ASP A 69 6.44 5.47 -17.48
CA ASP A 69 5.77 5.96 -18.69
C ASP A 69 5.61 4.85 -19.73
N GLY A 70 4.44 4.81 -20.35
CA GLY A 70 4.08 3.76 -21.29
C GLY A 70 3.76 2.39 -20.70
N ALA A 71 3.87 2.22 -19.37
CA ALA A 71 3.37 1.02 -18.69
C ALA A 71 1.83 1.03 -18.65
N ALA A 72 1.25 -0.17 -18.61
CA ALA A 72 -0.19 -0.37 -18.43
C ALA A 72 -0.41 -1.36 -17.29
N PHE A 73 -0.37 -0.85 -16.06
CA PHE A 73 -0.49 -1.70 -14.86
C PHE A 73 -1.93 -2.16 -14.65
N ASP A 74 -2.11 -3.47 -14.59
CA ASP A 74 -3.38 -4.10 -14.18
C ASP A 74 -3.64 -3.93 -12.69
N LEU A 75 -2.56 -3.83 -11.89
CA LEU A 75 -2.62 -3.70 -10.44
C LEU A 75 -1.52 -2.77 -9.93
N VAL A 76 -1.93 -1.78 -9.14
CA VAL A 76 -1.04 -0.92 -8.36
C VAL A 76 -1.30 -1.13 -6.88
N ILE A 77 -0.26 -1.47 -6.11
CA ILE A 77 -0.34 -1.66 -4.66
C ILE A 77 0.52 -0.60 -3.97
N LEU A 78 -0.12 0.34 -3.28
CA LEU A 78 0.56 1.29 -2.40
C LEU A 78 0.68 0.67 -1.00
N ASN A 79 1.84 0.05 -0.73
CA ASN A 79 2.13 -0.65 0.53
C ASN A 79 2.98 0.20 1.49
N ALA A 80 3.74 1.16 1.00
CA ALA A 80 4.64 1.97 1.82
C ALA A 80 3.92 2.61 3.03
N GLY A 81 4.54 2.52 4.20
CA GLY A 81 4.03 3.12 5.41
C GLY A 81 4.93 2.88 6.63
N VAL A 82 4.77 3.72 7.63
CA VAL A 82 5.48 3.63 8.92
C VAL A 82 4.49 3.69 10.07
N TYR A 83 4.83 3.05 11.19
CA TYR A 83 3.98 3.06 12.39
C TYR A 83 4.19 4.33 13.23
N GLY A 84 5.42 4.81 13.30
CA GLY A 84 5.83 5.90 14.18
C GLY A 84 6.01 5.45 15.64
N PRO A 85 5.89 6.38 16.61
CA PRO A 85 6.12 6.08 18.02
C PRO A 85 5.05 5.13 18.57
N ARG A 86 5.48 4.17 19.38
CA ARG A 86 4.59 3.24 20.09
C ARG A 86 4.12 3.88 21.39
N THR A 87 3.20 4.85 21.29
CA THR A 87 2.64 5.54 22.45
C THR A 87 1.51 4.75 23.09
N GLN A 88 1.45 4.84 24.42
CA GLN A 88 0.29 4.40 25.20
C GLN A 88 -0.50 5.63 25.65
N GLY A 89 -1.83 5.58 25.47
CA GLY A 89 -2.68 6.71 25.81
C GLY A 89 -2.55 7.90 24.84
N LEU A 90 -2.89 9.10 25.33
CA LEU A 90 -2.94 10.34 24.53
C LEU A 90 -1.66 11.17 24.71
N GLN A 91 -0.51 10.54 24.53
CA GLN A 91 0.78 11.24 24.58
C GLN A 91 0.97 12.06 23.33
N THR A 92 1.18 13.36 23.46
CA THR A 92 1.43 14.25 22.33
C THR A 92 2.72 13.84 21.61
N PRO A 93 2.68 13.51 20.31
CA PRO A 93 3.89 13.26 19.54
C PRO A 93 4.72 14.54 19.42
N THR A 94 6.01 14.40 19.27
CA THR A 94 6.86 15.51 18.85
C THR A 94 6.52 15.92 17.40
N GLN A 95 6.86 17.15 17.02
CA GLN A 95 6.67 17.60 15.64
C GLN A 95 7.38 16.66 14.64
N ALA A 96 8.61 16.25 14.95
CA ALA A 96 9.38 15.34 14.09
C ALA A 96 8.71 13.96 13.92
N GLU A 97 8.13 13.39 14.98
CA GLU A 97 7.38 12.13 14.90
C GLU A 97 6.10 12.28 14.07
N PHE A 98 5.38 13.39 14.29
CA PHE A 98 4.18 13.69 13.51
C PHE A 98 4.52 13.84 12.04
N ASP A 99 5.53 14.64 11.70
CA ASP A 99 5.97 14.87 10.32
C ASP A 99 6.42 13.57 9.65
N ALA A 100 7.23 12.77 10.32
CA ALA A 100 7.71 11.50 9.77
C ALA A 100 6.56 10.54 9.41
N VAL A 101 5.53 10.44 10.26
CA VAL A 101 4.39 9.56 10.01
C VAL A 101 3.46 10.12 8.93
N MET A 102 3.12 11.40 9.02
CA MET A 102 2.16 12.03 8.09
C MET A 102 2.77 12.20 6.70
N HIS A 103 4.06 12.54 6.60
CA HIS A 103 4.73 12.65 5.30
C HIS A 103 4.78 11.32 4.56
N VAL A 104 5.09 10.21 5.24
CA VAL A 104 5.14 8.90 4.57
C VAL A 104 3.75 8.37 4.28
N ASN A 105 2.87 8.33 5.31
CA ASN A 105 1.60 7.61 5.20
C ASN A 105 0.52 8.37 4.44
N VAL A 106 0.58 9.70 4.42
CA VAL A 106 -0.48 10.55 3.85
C VAL A 106 0.04 11.37 2.68
N LEU A 107 0.98 12.29 2.92
CA LEU A 107 1.48 13.18 1.88
C LEU A 107 2.21 12.40 0.77
N GLY A 108 2.96 11.34 1.13
CA GLY A 108 3.58 10.44 0.17
C GLY A 108 2.56 9.76 -0.74
N ALA A 109 1.43 9.30 -0.20
CA ALA A 109 0.34 8.77 -1.01
C ALA A 109 -0.25 9.82 -1.95
N MET A 110 -0.51 11.04 -1.45
CA MET A 110 -1.00 12.16 -2.26
C MET A 110 -0.04 12.57 -3.37
N ARG A 111 1.28 12.38 -3.19
CA ARG A 111 2.29 12.65 -4.22
C ARG A 111 2.35 11.54 -5.27
N VAL A 112 2.28 10.28 -4.83
CA VAL A 112 2.48 9.10 -5.69
C VAL A 112 1.24 8.76 -6.50
N LEU A 113 0.04 8.85 -5.92
CA LEU A 113 -1.20 8.48 -6.62
C LEU A 113 -1.36 9.22 -7.96
N PRO A 114 -1.18 10.55 -8.07
CA PRO A 114 -1.27 11.23 -9.35
C PRO A 114 -0.25 10.75 -10.38
N GLN A 115 0.93 10.29 -9.95
CA GLN A 115 2.01 9.85 -10.84
C GLN A 115 1.72 8.53 -11.55
N VAL A 116 0.80 7.72 -11.00
CA VAL A 116 0.49 6.39 -11.56
C VAL A 116 -0.76 6.40 -12.45
N LEU A 117 -1.52 7.50 -12.49
CA LEU A 117 -2.83 7.54 -13.15
C LEU A 117 -2.78 7.24 -14.65
N ASP A 118 -1.78 7.76 -15.35
CA ASP A 118 -1.63 7.57 -16.79
C ASP A 118 -1.02 6.22 -17.15
N SER A 119 -0.47 5.51 -16.16
CA SER A 119 0.09 4.17 -16.29
C SER A 119 -0.88 3.05 -15.85
N LEU A 120 -2.14 3.37 -15.59
CA LEU A 120 -3.16 2.36 -15.28
C LEU A 120 -3.73 1.75 -16.57
N ALA A 121 -3.81 0.43 -16.63
CA ALA A 121 -4.57 -0.27 -17.65
C ALA A 121 -6.09 0.01 -17.49
N PRO A 122 -6.90 -0.18 -18.54
CA PRO A 122 -8.35 -0.14 -18.39
C PRO A 122 -8.84 -1.17 -17.36
N ASN A 123 -9.71 -0.73 -16.45
CA ASN A 123 -10.23 -1.53 -15.33
C ASN A 123 -9.15 -2.01 -14.33
N ALA A 124 -8.03 -1.32 -14.23
CA ALA A 124 -6.99 -1.62 -13.26
C ALA A 124 -7.51 -1.57 -11.82
N VAL A 125 -6.84 -2.29 -10.92
CA VAL A 125 -7.06 -2.19 -9.49
C VAL A 125 -5.98 -1.31 -8.85
N LEU A 126 -6.40 -0.31 -8.08
CA LEU A 126 -5.56 0.54 -7.25
C LEU A 126 -5.82 0.22 -5.77
N ALA A 127 -4.92 -0.52 -5.15
CA ALA A 127 -5.04 -0.95 -3.76
C ALA A 127 -4.09 -0.16 -2.85
N VAL A 128 -4.61 0.35 -1.74
CA VAL A 128 -3.81 1.01 -0.72
C VAL A 128 -3.79 0.16 0.54
N LEU A 129 -2.60 -0.24 1.02
CA LEU A 129 -2.45 -0.96 2.29
C LEU A 129 -2.65 0.01 3.46
N SER A 130 -3.87 0.01 3.96
CA SER A 130 -4.27 0.73 5.16
C SER A 130 -4.16 -0.16 6.41
N SER A 131 -5.01 0.05 7.38
CA SER A 131 -5.08 -0.73 8.60
C SER A 131 -6.48 -0.64 9.21
N LYS A 132 -6.96 -1.72 9.84
CA LYS A 132 -8.13 -1.68 10.71
C LYS A 132 -8.00 -0.58 11.79
N MET A 133 -6.78 -0.23 12.17
CA MET A 133 -6.52 0.88 13.08
C MET A 133 -6.94 2.25 12.50
N GLY A 134 -7.04 2.40 11.19
CA GLY A 134 -7.58 3.59 10.51
C GLY A 134 -9.11 3.68 10.51
N SER A 135 -9.80 2.59 10.82
CA SER A 135 -11.25 2.60 10.94
C SER A 135 -11.71 3.38 12.18
N MET A 136 -12.59 4.34 12.02
CA MET A 136 -13.27 5.01 13.13
C MET A 136 -14.43 4.16 13.63
N GLY A 137 -15.19 3.53 12.72
CA GLY A 137 -16.33 2.70 13.06
C GLY A 137 -15.99 1.41 13.80
N ALA A 138 -14.80 0.81 13.54
CA ALA A 138 -14.33 -0.41 14.22
C ALA A 138 -13.37 -0.12 15.37
N ARG A 139 -13.24 1.15 15.82
CA ARG A 139 -12.26 1.53 16.84
C ARG A 139 -12.69 1.11 18.24
N ALA A 140 -11.89 0.24 18.86
CA ALA A 140 -12.08 -0.22 20.24
C ALA A 140 -10.86 0.03 21.14
N SER A 141 -9.81 0.75 20.65
CA SER A 141 -8.59 1.03 21.38
C SER A 141 -8.04 2.41 21.01
N HIS A 142 -7.29 3.02 21.91
CA HIS A 142 -6.66 4.33 21.75
C HIS A 142 -5.14 4.28 21.54
N THR A 143 -4.51 3.12 21.63
CA THR A 143 -3.06 2.96 21.45
C THR A 143 -2.63 3.30 20.01
N GLY A 144 -1.47 3.94 19.84
CA GLY A 144 -0.94 4.30 18.52
C GLY A 144 -1.79 5.34 17.78
N TRP A 145 -2.31 6.34 18.49
CA TRP A 145 -3.26 7.30 17.96
C TRP A 145 -2.75 8.10 16.75
N LEU A 146 -1.45 8.43 16.69
CA LEU A 146 -0.86 9.07 15.51
C LEU A 146 -0.93 8.16 14.28
N TYR A 147 -0.57 6.89 14.42
CA TYR A 147 -0.70 5.90 13.34
C TYR A 147 -2.16 5.74 12.90
N ARG A 148 -3.09 5.65 13.87
CA ARG A 148 -4.53 5.59 13.59
C ARG A 148 -5.01 6.80 12.78
N ALA A 149 -4.60 8.01 13.19
CA ALA A 149 -4.94 9.25 12.49
C ALA A 149 -4.38 9.23 11.06
N SER A 150 -3.12 8.82 10.87
CA SER A 150 -2.52 8.76 9.54
C SER A 150 -3.21 7.74 8.63
N LYS A 151 -3.63 6.58 9.15
CA LYS A 151 -4.34 5.56 8.34
C LYS A 151 -5.80 5.95 8.07
N ALA A 152 -6.46 6.69 8.95
CA ALA A 152 -7.76 7.28 8.66
C ALA A 152 -7.67 8.37 7.58
N ALA A 153 -6.64 9.21 7.63
CA ALA A 153 -6.36 10.19 6.58
C ALA A 153 -6.03 9.52 5.23
N LEU A 154 -5.23 8.45 5.24
CA LEU A 154 -4.95 7.65 4.04
C LEU A 154 -6.23 7.02 3.45
N ASN A 155 -7.15 6.55 4.30
CA ASN A 155 -8.46 6.06 3.88
C ASN A 155 -9.26 7.16 3.15
N SER A 156 -9.25 8.39 3.67
CA SER A 156 -9.88 9.56 3.02
C SER A 156 -9.24 9.85 1.66
N VAL A 157 -7.91 9.85 1.56
CA VAL A 157 -7.19 10.06 0.29
C VAL A 157 -7.62 9.04 -0.76
N LEU A 158 -7.72 7.75 -0.39
CA LEU A 158 -8.18 6.74 -1.34
C LEU A 158 -9.65 6.93 -1.70
N LYS A 159 -10.49 7.34 -0.76
CA LYS A 159 -11.91 7.60 -1.06
C LYS A 159 -12.04 8.67 -2.15
N ASP A 160 -11.27 9.75 -2.08
CA ASP A 160 -11.25 10.78 -3.12
C ASP A 160 -10.71 10.23 -4.45
N ALA A 161 -9.63 9.44 -4.43
CA ALA A 161 -9.12 8.76 -5.62
C ALA A 161 -10.18 7.84 -6.26
N SER A 162 -10.98 7.13 -5.46
CA SER A 162 -12.03 6.25 -5.95
C SER A 162 -13.15 6.99 -6.69
N LEU A 163 -13.45 8.21 -6.27
CA LEU A 163 -14.41 9.08 -6.95
C LEU A 163 -13.84 9.65 -8.25
N ALA A 164 -12.59 10.11 -8.20
CA ALA A 164 -11.89 10.65 -9.36
C ALA A 164 -11.66 9.61 -10.47
N LEU A 165 -11.47 8.35 -10.11
CA LEU A 165 -11.20 7.24 -11.03
C LEU A 165 -12.43 6.36 -11.31
N ALA A 166 -13.62 6.79 -10.91
CA ALA A 166 -14.85 6.02 -11.14
C ALA A 166 -15.02 5.69 -12.64
N GLY A 167 -15.23 4.40 -12.95
CA GLY A 167 -15.32 3.89 -14.32
C GLY A 167 -13.97 3.71 -15.04
N ARG A 168 -12.84 4.12 -14.44
CA ARG A 168 -11.49 3.91 -15.00
C ARG A 168 -10.73 2.81 -14.25
N ALA A 169 -10.83 2.80 -12.92
CA ALA A 169 -10.15 1.84 -12.07
C ALA A 169 -11.01 1.49 -10.85
N VAL A 170 -10.71 0.35 -10.22
CA VAL A 170 -11.30 -0.07 -8.93
C VAL A 170 -10.31 0.30 -7.83
N CYS A 171 -10.67 1.24 -6.98
CA CYS A 171 -9.82 1.74 -5.89
C CYS A 171 -10.29 1.16 -4.55
N VAL A 172 -9.40 0.51 -3.78
CA VAL A 172 -9.75 -0.09 -2.49
C VAL A 172 -8.71 0.19 -1.41
N CYS A 173 -9.16 0.38 -0.16
CA CYS A 173 -8.31 0.25 1.01
C CYS A 173 -8.32 -1.19 1.50
N LEU A 174 -7.16 -1.72 1.89
CA LEU A 174 -7.02 -3.07 2.43
C LEU A 174 -6.35 -3.04 3.81
N HIS A 175 -6.91 -3.79 4.75
CA HIS A 175 -6.22 -4.18 5.97
C HIS A 175 -5.55 -5.54 5.76
N PRO A 176 -4.23 -5.65 5.92
CA PRO A 176 -3.51 -6.91 5.64
C PRO A 176 -3.67 -7.99 6.72
N GLY A 177 -4.45 -7.74 7.76
CA GLY A 177 -4.44 -8.52 8.99
C GLY A 177 -3.36 -8.01 9.97
N TRP A 178 -3.22 -8.69 11.10
CA TRP A 178 -2.08 -8.47 12.00
C TRP A 178 -0.99 -9.47 11.63
N VAL A 179 0.06 -8.96 10.96
CA VAL A 179 1.04 -9.77 10.22
C VAL A 179 2.41 -9.72 10.91
N ARG A 180 3.07 -10.86 11.06
CA ARG A 180 4.44 -10.99 11.61
C ARG A 180 5.46 -10.33 10.70
N THR A 181 5.72 -9.05 10.98
CA THR A 181 6.70 -8.18 10.32
C THR A 181 7.41 -7.36 11.37
N ASP A 182 8.45 -6.62 11.00
CA ASP A 182 9.11 -5.66 11.90
C ASP A 182 8.11 -4.63 12.49
N MET A 183 7.07 -4.31 11.73
CA MET A 183 6.00 -3.41 12.18
C MET A 183 4.98 -4.10 13.10
N GLY A 184 4.55 -5.30 12.74
CA GLY A 184 3.51 -6.04 13.45
C GLY A 184 3.98 -6.73 14.73
N GLY A 185 5.28 -7.06 14.80
CA GLY A 185 5.86 -7.82 15.91
C GLY A 185 5.71 -9.34 15.76
N GLY A 186 6.36 -10.08 16.65
CA GLY A 186 6.38 -11.56 16.63
C GLY A 186 5.08 -12.22 17.04
N GLU A 187 4.27 -11.55 17.85
CA GLU A 187 2.99 -12.05 18.40
C GLU A 187 1.81 -11.92 17.42
N ALA A 188 2.06 -11.46 16.19
CA ALA A 188 1.01 -11.29 15.20
C ALA A 188 0.43 -12.62 14.71
N ASP A 189 -0.87 -12.63 14.38
CA ASP A 189 -1.65 -13.83 14.08
C ASP A 189 -1.25 -14.49 12.76
N LEU A 190 -0.94 -13.67 11.74
CA LEU A 190 -0.68 -14.12 10.38
C LEU A 190 0.81 -14.10 10.04
N ASP A 191 1.28 -15.09 9.29
CA ASP A 191 2.55 -14.94 8.60
C ASP A 191 2.39 -14.08 7.32
N VAL A 192 3.52 -13.58 6.83
CA VAL A 192 3.53 -12.67 5.67
C VAL A 192 3.03 -13.36 4.41
N ALA A 193 3.42 -14.61 4.20
CA ALA A 193 3.06 -15.36 2.99
C ALA A 193 1.56 -15.67 2.96
N GLU A 194 0.97 -16.02 4.10
CA GLU A 194 -0.46 -16.27 4.23
C GLU A 194 -1.28 -15.00 4.01
N SER A 195 -0.90 -13.89 4.65
CA SER A 195 -1.56 -12.60 4.46
C SER A 195 -1.56 -12.20 2.99
N VAL A 196 -0.41 -12.25 2.32
CA VAL A 196 -0.30 -11.85 0.91
C VAL A 196 -1.03 -12.82 -0.02
N ARG A 197 -0.99 -14.13 0.22
CA ARG A 197 -1.76 -15.09 -0.56
C ARG A 197 -3.26 -14.77 -0.53
N THR A 198 -3.79 -14.46 0.65
CA THR A 198 -5.21 -14.14 0.84
C THR A 198 -5.55 -12.78 0.24
N LEU A 199 -4.70 -11.75 0.44
CA LEU A 199 -4.85 -10.44 -0.21
C LEU A 199 -4.88 -10.55 -1.73
N ARG A 200 -4.03 -11.40 -2.33
CA ARG A 200 -4.02 -11.62 -3.79
C ARG A 200 -5.32 -12.25 -4.28
N ALA A 201 -5.88 -13.21 -3.53
CA ALA A 201 -7.18 -13.80 -3.86
C ALA A 201 -8.30 -12.74 -3.77
N THR A 202 -8.29 -11.91 -2.74
CA THR A 202 -9.21 -10.76 -2.61
C THR A 202 -9.08 -9.81 -3.78
N LEU A 203 -7.85 -9.36 -4.11
CA LEU A 203 -7.59 -8.44 -5.23
C LEU A 203 -8.07 -9.01 -6.58
N ALA A 204 -7.89 -10.31 -6.82
CA ALA A 204 -8.32 -10.97 -8.05
C ALA A 204 -9.86 -11.10 -8.17
N ALA A 205 -10.59 -11.02 -7.07
CA ALA A 205 -12.05 -11.12 -7.03
C ALA A 205 -12.76 -9.75 -7.13
N LEU A 206 -11.99 -8.63 -7.08
CA LEU A 206 -12.57 -7.28 -7.12
C LEU A 206 -13.20 -6.96 -8.47
N GLY A 207 -14.31 -6.27 -8.42
CA GLY A 207 -15.00 -5.74 -9.59
C GLY A 207 -15.44 -4.28 -9.40
N PRO A 208 -16.08 -3.67 -10.41
CA PRO A 208 -16.51 -2.27 -10.36
C PRO A 208 -17.37 -1.89 -9.15
N ALA A 209 -18.15 -2.84 -8.60
CA ALA A 209 -18.99 -2.63 -7.42
C ALA A 209 -18.17 -2.48 -6.12
N ASP A 210 -16.91 -2.85 -6.13
CA ASP A 210 -16.04 -2.74 -4.96
C ASP A 210 -15.27 -1.40 -4.91
N ASN A 211 -15.44 -0.56 -5.94
CA ASN A 211 -14.77 0.74 -5.97
C ASN A 211 -15.12 1.60 -4.74
N GLY A 212 -14.11 2.12 -4.09
CA GLY A 212 -14.24 2.96 -2.88
C GLY A 212 -14.58 2.17 -1.62
N ARG A 213 -14.30 0.86 -1.55
CA ARG A 213 -14.48 0.03 -0.34
C ARG A 213 -13.23 -0.02 0.54
N PHE A 214 -13.47 -0.26 1.82
CA PHE A 214 -12.45 -0.65 2.78
C PHE A 214 -12.67 -2.11 3.17
N LEU A 215 -11.68 -2.96 2.91
CA LEU A 215 -11.79 -4.41 3.05
C LEU A 215 -10.70 -4.96 3.97
N ASN A 216 -11.00 -6.04 4.62
CA ASN A 216 -10.04 -6.89 5.31
C ASN A 216 -9.26 -7.74 4.27
N TYR A 217 -8.17 -8.36 4.68
CA TYR A 217 -7.32 -9.21 3.81
C TYR A 217 -8.08 -10.36 3.15
N ASP A 218 -9.16 -10.84 3.77
CA ASP A 218 -10.04 -11.92 3.28
C ASP A 218 -11.24 -11.41 2.44
N GLY A 219 -11.27 -10.12 2.11
CA GLY A 219 -12.34 -9.50 1.34
C GLY A 219 -13.57 -9.10 2.15
N SER A 220 -13.62 -9.41 3.44
CA SER A 220 -14.73 -8.98 4.30
C SER A 220 -14.73 -7.45 4.47
N PRO A 221 -15.90 -6.78 4.48
CA PRO A 221 -15.96 -5.33 4.59
C PRO A 221 -15.55 -4.82 5.96
N LEU A 222 -14.83 -3.72 5.98
CA LEU A 222 -14.51 -2.96 7.18
C LEU A 222 -15.25 -1.62 7.15
N PRO A 223 -15.80 -1.16 8.28
CA PRO A 223 -16.34 0.20 8.36
C PRO A 223 -15.20 1.23 8.27
N TRP A 224 -15.52 2.36 7.67
CA TRP A 224 -14.61 3.52 7.56
C TRP A 224 -14.20 4.13 8.90
#